data_4823e48703cbc42ae4f3626693b7b8ad
#
_entry.id   4823e48703cbc42ae4f3626693b7b8ad
#
_cell.length_a   1.000
_cell.length_b   1.000
_cell.length_c   1.000
_cell.angle_alpha   90.00
_cell.angle_beta   90.00
_cell.angle_gamma   90.00
#
_symmetry.space_group_name_H-M   'P 1'
#
loop_
_entity.id
_entity.type
_entity.pdbx_description
1 polymer ?
#
loop_
_entity_poly.entity_id
_entity_poly.type
_entity_poly.pdbx_seq_one_letter_code
_entity_poly.pdbx_strand_id
1 'polypeptide(L)'
;MKKLSFLFLALILLLTGCSKKSTFTLKGNISSLSSDTILVFYQEPNYKLDTIIAQNGKFSYTINSDTFTIFSLLLSDKEVLPVFANKGESVTWNGTPGDIQIKGKGDNERMAYILQAIKKTKADSLMFTVDRLIKENPHSFANIYLIEQYYVQDSLPDYSRIDELIQGLSGSIKDTPYMIDLQAKLKEKKELNRQSLHTISCTDKNGKTIGWKEMKDKYILLDFWASWDKASMAAQDS
;
A
#
# COMPACT_ATOMS: atom_id res chain seq x y z
N MET A 1 -40.01 -50.60 13.08
CA MET A 1 -38.75 -50.54 12.35
C MET A 1 -38.68 -49.32 11.37
N LYS A 2 -39.74 -49.05 10.58
CA LYS A 2 -39.73 -47.90 9.64
C LYS A 2 -39.57 -46.50 10.29
N LYS A 3 -40.11 -46.25 11.49
CA LYS A 3 -40.01 -44.98 12.19
C LYS A 3 -38.60 -44.73 12.78
N LEU A 4 -37.89 -45.79 13.17
CA LEU A 4 -36.52 -45.69 13.68
C LEU A 4 -35.52 -45.42 12.56
N SER A 5 -35.76 -46.00 11.37
CA SER A 5 -34.95 -45.74 10.18
C SER A 5 -35.07 -44.29 9.68
N PHE A 6 -36.28 -43.70 9.80
CA PHE A 6 -36.51 -42.30 9.41
C PHE A 6 -35.82 -41.30 10.35
N LEU A 7 -35.79 -41.64 11.67
CA LEU A 7 -35.09 -40.84 12.68
C LEU A 7 -33.55 -40.86 12.47
N PHE A 8 -33.03 -42.03 12.07
CA PHE A 8 -31.58 -42.16 11.78
C PHE A 8 -31.18 -41.45 10.50
N LEU A 9 -32.03 -41.44 9.47
CA LEU A 9 -31.81 -40.70 8.24
C LEU A 9 -31.87 -39.19 8.45
N ALA A 10 -32.79 -38.71 9.32
CA ALA A 10 -32.89 -37.30 9.70
C ALA A 10 -31.66 -36.83 10.49
N LEU A 11 -31.09 -37.68 11.37
CA LEU A 11 -29.92 -37.38 12.17
C LEU A 11 -28.64 -37.28 11.30
N ILE A 12 -28.52 -38.08 10.24
CA ILE A 12 -27.38 -38.02 9.29
C ILE A 12 -27.42 -36.73 8.47
N LEU A 13 -28.58 -36.18 8.13
CA LEU A 13 -28.75 -34.91 7.44
C LEU A 13 -28.35 -33.69 8.28
N LEU A 14 -28.35 -33.80 9.62
CA LEU A 14 -27.91 -32.74 10.51
C LEU A 14 -26.39 -32.69 10.72
N LEU A 15 -25.65 -33.72 10.26
CA LEU A 15 -24.19 -33.79 10.35
C LEU A 15 -23.45 -33.21 9.13
N THR A 16 -24.17 -32.74 8.10
CA THR A 16 -23.55 -31.92 7.07
C THR A 16 -23.26 -30.52 7.63
N GLY A 17 -22.48 -30.50 8.70
CA GLY A 17 -21.93 -29.29 9.26
C GLY A 17 -21.22 -28.52 8.17
N CYS A 18 -21.66 -27.29 7.93
CA CYS A 18 -21.01 -26.32 7.07
C CYS A 18 -19.55 -26.19 7.54
N SER A 19 -18.63 -26.98 7.00
CA SER A 19 -17.20 -26.72 7.19
C SER A 19 -16.97 -25.34 6.59
N LYS A 20 -16.70 -24.33 7.43
CA LYS A 20 -16.31 -23.01 6.95
C LYS A 20 -15.18 -23.24 5.95
N LYS A 21 -15.41 -22.93 4.68
CA LYS A 21 -14.38 -23.03 3.65
C LYS A 21 -13.16 -22.29 4.15
N SER A 22 -12.00 -22.95 4.18
CA SER A 22 -10.72 -22.33 4.53
C SER A 22 -10.16 -21.46 3.40
N THR A 23 -11.00 -21.07 2.45
CA THR A 23 -10.60 -20.34 1.26
C THR A 23 -11.22 -18.95 1.22
N PHE A 24 -10.45 -18.00 0.73
CA PHE A 24 -10.93 -16.69 0.29
C PHE A 24 -11.01 -16.66 -1.23
N THR A 25 -12.01 -15.95 -1.79
CA THR A 25 -12.17 -15.84 -3.24
C THR A 25 -12.37 -14.39 -3.66
N LEU A 26 -11.49 -13.91 -4.54
CA LEU A 26 -11.65 -12.67 -5.28
C LEU A 26 -12.25 -12.97 -6.66
N LYS A 27 -13.34 -12.29 -7.02
CA LYS A 27 -13.94 -12.32 -8.36
C LYS A 27 -13.82 -10.94 -8.99
N GLY A 28 -13.43 -10.87 -10.26
CA GLY A 28 -13.32 -9.63 -10.99
C GLY A 28 -14.07 -9.65 -12.31
N ASN A 29 -14.61 -8.49 -12.68
CA ASN A 29 -15.10 -8.17 -14.01
C ASN A 29 -14.66 -6.75 -14.33
N ILE A 30 -13.43 -6.60 -14.83
CA ILE A 30 -12.77 -5.33 -15.05
C ILE A 30 -12.52 -5.19 -16.55
N SER A 31 -13.23 -4.25 -17.18
CA SER A 31 -13.03 -3.92 -18.58
C SER A 31 -11.83 -3.00 -18.77
N SER A 32 -11.29 -2.97 -19.99
CA SER A 32 -10.16 -2.08 -20.36
C SER A 32 -8.87 -2.32 -19.57
N LEU A 33 -8.63 -3.57 -19.17
CA LEU A 33 -7.31 -3.96 -18.68
C LEU A 33 -6.29 -3.81 -19.81
N SER A 34 -5.09 -3.32 -19.49
CA SER A 34 -3.97 -3.19 -20.43
C SER A 34 -3.38 -4.55 -20.83
N SER A 35 -3.59 -5.57 -20.01
CA SER A 35 -3.15 -6.95 -20.22
C SER A 35 -4.17 -7.92 -19.64
N ASP A 36 -4.30 -9.10 -20.28
CA ASP A 36 -5.06 -10.21 -19.70
C ASP A 36 -4.38 -10.84 -18.47
N THR A 37 -3.12 -10.49 -18.22
CA THR A 37 -2.35 -10.95 -17.05
C THR A 37 -2.33 -9.88 -16.00
N ILE A 38 -2.90 -10.17 -14.82
CA ILE A 38 -2.88 -9.31 -13.64
C ILE A 38 -1.85 -9.89 -12.67
N LEU A 39 -0.87 -9.07 -12.26
CA LEU A 39 0.11 -9.46 -11.25
C LEU A 39 -0.49 -9.34 -9.85
N VAL A 40 -0.19 -10.33 -9.02
CA VAL A 40 -0.61 -10.42 -7.61
C VAL A 40 0.62 -10.40 -6.73
N PHE A 41 0.69 -9.44 -5.81
CA PHE A 41 1.80 -9.25 -4.90
C PHE A 41 1.38 -9.58 -3.48
N TYR A 42 2.12 -10.47 -2.83
CA TYR A 42 2.03 -10.74 -1.40
C TYR A 42 3.24 -10.11 -0.71
N GLN A 43 2.99 -9.38 0.36
CA GLN A 43 4.08 -8.82 1.18
C GLN A 43 4.40 -9.67 2.41
N GLU A 44 3.44 -10.51 2.84
CA GLU A 44 3.54 -11.27 4.08
C GLU A 44 3.10 -12.73 3.90
N PRO A 45 3.68 -13.67 4.64
CA PRO A 45 4.89 -13.59 5.47
C PRO A 45 6.18 -13.58 4.65
N ASN A 46 6.07 -13.83 3.34
CA ASN A 46 7.17 -13.80 2.38
C ASN A 46 6.69 -13.09 1.11
N TYR A 47 7.55 -12.28 0.53
CA TYR A 47 7.29 -11.70 -0.78
C TYR A 47 7.02 -12.81 -1.80
N LYS A 48 5.81 -12.83 -2.33
CA LYS A 48 5.39 -13.78 -3.36
C LYS A 48 4.77 -13.02 -4.50
N LEU A 49 5.15 -13.39 -5.71
CA LEU A 49 4.51 -12.95 -6.94
C LEU A 49 3.68 -14.10 -7.50
N ASP A 50 2.44 -13.80 -7.88
CA ASP A 50 1.53 -14.70 -8.55
C ASP A 50 0.85 -13.99 -9.72
N THR A 51 0.07 -14.70 -10.52
CA THR A 51 -0.61 -14.15 -11.69
C THR A 51 -2.05 -14.62 -11.77
N ILE A 52 -2.92 -13.73 -12.24
CA ILE A 52 -4.29 -14.03 -12.60
C ILE A 52 -4.42 -13.84 -14.12
N ILE A 53 -4.99 -14.81 -14.80
CA ILE A 53 -5.35 -14.66 -16.22
C ILE A 53 -6.82 -14.26 -16.29
N ALA A 54 -7.08 -13.07 -16.79
CA ALA A 54 -8.42 -12.57 -17.06
C ALA A 54 -8.88 -12.99 -18.46
N GLN A 55 -10.13 -13.41 -18.61
CA GLN A 55 -10.74 -13.68 -19.88
C GLN A 55 -11.83 -12.66 -20.17
N ASN A 56 -11.59 -11.79 -21.12
CA ASN A 56 -12.49 -10.66 -21.39
C ASN A 56 -12.77 -9.82 -20.15
N GLY A 57 -11.73 -9.56 -19.34
CA GLY A 57 -11.80 -8.81 -18.10
C GLY A 57 -12.38 -9.58 -16.90
N LYS A 58 -12.83 -10.83 -17.08
CA LYS A 58 -13.38 -11.67 -16.00
C LYS A 58 -12.32 -12.59 -15.44
N PHE A 59 -12.26 -12.70 -14.12
CA PHE A 59 -11.36 -13.60 -13.43
C PHE A 59 -11.91 -14.06 -12.08
N SER A 60 -11.36 -15.14 -11.58
CA SER A 60 -11.60 -15.64 -10.22
C SER A 60 -10.27 -16.11 -9.63
N TYR A 61 -9.92 -15.62 -8.47
CA TYR A 61 -8.69 -15.97 -7.77
C TYR A 61 -9.03 -16.48 -6.37
N THR A 62 -8.63 -17.70 -6.07
CA THR A 62 -8.92 -18.34 -4.79
C THR A 62 -7.63 -18.72 -4.10
N ILE A 63 -7.52 -18.35 -2.82
CA ILE A 63 -6.40 -18.70 -1.97
C ILE A 63 -6.89 -19.48 -0.73
N ASN A 64 -6.03 -20.35 -0.22
CA ASN A 64 -6.21 -20.89 1.12
C ASN A 64 -5.81 -19.80 2.11
N SER A 65 -6.74 -19.40 2.96
CA SER A 65 -6.56 -18.32 3.92
C SER A 65 -6.99 -18.84 5.30
N ASP A 66 -6.06 -19.46 6.01
CA ASP A 66 -6.30 -19.87 7.40
C ASP A 66 -6.19 -18.70 8.37
N THR A 67 -5.44 -17.68 7.99
CA THR A 67 -5.25 -16.41 8.70
C THR A 67 -5.58 -15.22 7.79
N PHE A 68 -5.74 -14.04 8.39
CA PHE A 68 -5.88 -12.79 7.64
C PHE A 68 -4.63 -12.58 6.74
N THR A 69 -4.87 -12.23 5.49
CA THR A 69 -3.81 -12.04 4.49
C THR A 69 -4.11 -10.81 3.65
N ILE A 70 -3.09 -10.01 3.37
CA ILE A 70 -3.16 -8.87 2.45
C ILE A 70 -2.36 -9.22 1.20
N PHE A 71 -2.96 -9.00 0.05
CA PHE A 71 -2.26 -9.04 -1.23
C PHE A 71 -2.76 -7.91 -2.13
N SER A 72 -1.97 -7.51 -3.12
CA SER A 72 -2.31 -6.41 -4.01
C SER A 72 -2.35 -6.86 -5.46
N LEU A 73 -3.25 -6.28 -6.24
CA LEU A 73 -3.34 -6.47 -7.68
C LEU A 73 -2.82 -5.25 -8.43
N LEU A 74 -1.94 -5.46 -9.38
CA LEU A 74 -1.52 -4.46 -10.36
C LEU A 74 -2.52 -4.47 -11.54
N LEU A 75 -3.37 -3.47 -11.59
CA LEU A 75 -4.40 -3.33 -12.64
C LEU A 75 -3.93 -2.53 -13.83
N SER A 76 -2.97 -1.63 -13.60
CA SER A 76 -2.26 -0.83 -14.62
C SER A 76 -0.92 -0.37 -14.07
N ASP A 77 -0.06 0.21 -14.91
CA ASP A 77 1.26 0.72 -14.49
C ASP A 77 1.22 1.72 -13.31
N LYS A 78 0.04 2.26 -13.01
CA LYS A 78 -0.16 3.28 -11.97
C LYS A 78 -1.16 2.88 -10.89
N GLU A 79 -1.80 1.72 -11.02
CA GLU A 79 -2.85 1.34 -10.09
C GLU A 79 -2.59 -0.01 -9.46
N VAL A 80 -2.23 0.03 -8.19
CA VAL A 80 -2.07 -1.13 -7.31
C VAL A 80 -3.11 -1.02 -6.19
N LEU A 81 -4.01 -2.00 -6.10
CA LEU A 81 -5.04 -2.01 -5.09
C LEU A 81 -4.94 -3.24 -4.17
N PRO A 82 -5.04 -3.05 -2.85
CA PRO A 82 -5.00 -4.14 -1.88
C PRO A 82 -6.32 -4.91 -1.83
N VAL A 83 -6.20 -6.18 -1.50
CA VAL A 83 -7.28 -7.10 -1.17
C VAL A 83 -7.06 -7.63 0.25
N PHE A 84 -8.08 -7.58 1.07
CA PHE A 84 -8.05 -8.02 2.46
C PHE A 84 -8.77 -9.36 2.56
N ALA A 85 -8.01 -10.44 2.65
CA ALA A 85 -8.52 -11.79 2.60
C ALA A 85 -8.74 -12.37 4.00
N ASN A 86 -9.99 -12.62 4.33
CA ASN A 86 -10.39 -13.35 5.53
C ASN A 86 -10.91 -14.75 5.17
N LYS A 87 -10.70 -15.68 6.09
CA LYS A 87 -11.17 -17.07 5.96
C LYS A 87 -12.66 -17.15 5.66
N GLY A 88 -13.03 -17.83 4.57
CA GLY A 88 -14.42 -18.10 4.20
C GLY A 88 -15.13 -16.92 3.56
N GLU A 89 -14.46 -15.80 3.33
CA GLU A 89 -15.03 -14.62 2.69
C GLU A 89 -14.79 -14.58 1.18
N SER A 90 -15.49 -13.66 0.53
CA SER A 90 -15.29 -13.34 -0.87
C SER A 90 -15.46 -11.85 -1.12
N VAL A 91 -14.75 -11.36 -2.12
CA VAL A 91 -14.86 -9.98 -2.59
C VAL A 91 -15.10 -9.98 -4.11
N THR A 92 -15.83 -9.00 -4.59
CA THR A 92 -16.07 -8.81 -6.02
C THR A 92 -15.63 -7.43 -6.46
N TRP A 93 -14.87 -7.36 -7.52
CA TRP A 93 -14.39 -6.14 -8.15
C TRP A 93 -15.01 -5.96 -9.53
N ASN A 94 -15.58 -4.79 -9.81
CA ASN A 94 -16.15 -4.46 -11.13
C ASN A 94 -15.72 -3.06 -11.54
N GLY A 95 -15.67 -2.81 -12.83
CA GLY A 95 -15.41 -1.48 -13.38
C GLY A 95 -14.26 -1.45 -14.37
N THR A 96 -13.46 -0.40 -14.30
CA THR A 96 -12.27 -0.19 -15.14
C THR A 96 -11.10 0.25 -14.26
N PRO A 97 -9.84 0.10 -14.71
CA PRO A 97 -8.71 0.74 -14.03
C PRO A 97 -9.00 2.23 -13.80
N GLY A 98 -8.72 2.72 -12.58
CA GLY A 98 -9.07 4.07 -12.13
C GLY A 98 -10.52 4.25 -11.64
N ASP A 99 -11.41 3.26 -11.82
CA ASP A 99 -12.80 3.28 -11.35
C ASP A 99 -13.26 1.89 -10.92
N ILE A 100 -12.59 1.33 -9.94
CA ILE A 100 -12.92 0.01 -9.39
C ILE A 100 -13.97 0.14 -8.31
N GLN A 101 -15.05 -0.63 -8.46
CA GLN A 101 -16.08 -0.80 -7.46
C GLN A 101 -15.88 -2.12 -6.73
N ILE A 102 -15.62 -2.02 -5.44
CA ILE A 102 -15.38 -3.16 -4.55
C ILE A 102 -16.66 -3.49 -3.80
N LYS A 103 -17.03 -4.77 -3.79
CA LYS A 103 -18.12 -5.30 -2.96
C LYS A 103 -17.57 -6.42 -2.08
N GLY A 104 -17.48 -6.15 -0.80
CA GLY A 104 -16.92 -7.06 0.20
C GLY A 104 -17.34 -6.64 1.61
N LYS A 105 -16.64 -7.16 2.62
CA LYS A 105 -16.85 -6.85 4.05
C LYS A 105 -15.56 -6.33 4.66
N GLY A 106 -15.68 -5.72 5.86
CA GLY A 106 -14.52 -5.27 6.64
C GLY A 106 -13.64 -4.28 5.89
N ASP A 107 -12.34 -4.55 5.82
CA ASP A 107 -11.40 -3.66 5.15
C ASP A 107 -11.62 -3.55 3.63
N ASN A 108 -12.22 -4.56 2.98
CA ASN A 108 -12.63 -4.44 1.56
C ASN A 108 -13.80 -3.44 1.40
N GLU A 109 -14.77 -3.44 2.31
CA GLU A 109 -15.85 -2.43 2.32
C GLU A 109 -15.30 -1.03 2.61
N ARG A 110 -14.36 -0.94 3.57
CA ARG A 110 -13.67 0.32 3.88
C ARG A 110 -12.88 0.83 2.67
N MET A 111 -12.21 -0.05 1.93
CA MET A 111 -11.49 0.30 0.71
C MET A 111 -12.45 0.85 -0.37
N ALA A 112 -13.62 0.23 -0.56
CA ALA A 112 -14.65 0.74 -1.46
C ALA A 112 -15.08 2.17 -1.08
N TYR A 113 -15.29 2.43 0.20
CA TYR A 113 -15.62 3.76 0.71
C TYR A 113 -14.49 4.77 0.45
N ILE A 114 -13.24 4.39 0.71
CA ILE A 114 -12.05 5.21 0.48
C ILE A 114 -11.97 5.64 -1.00
N LEU A 115 -12.04 4.68 -1.92
CA LEU A 115 -11.95 4.98 -3.36
C LEU A 115 -13.05 5.93 -3.81
N GLN A 116 -14.28 5.75 -3.34
CA GLN A 116 -15.38 6.66 -3.64
C GLN A 116 -15.20 8.06 -3.05
N ALA A 117 -14.71 8.16 -1.81
CA ALA A 117 -14.45 9.43 -1.15
C ALA A 117 -13.38 10.23 -1.90
N ILE A 118 -12.26 9.56 -2.25
CA ILE A 118 -11.16 10.17 -3.00
C ILE A 118 -11.63 10.63 -4.38
N LYS A 119 -12.36 9.79 -5.11
CA LYS A 119 -12.90 10.13 -6.44
C LYS A 119 -13.78 11.38 -6.44
N LYS A 120 -14.50 11.64 -5.36
CA LYS A 120 -15.37 12.83 -5.19
C LYS A 120 -14.62 14.06 -4.70
N THR A 121 -13.37 13.91 -4.28
CA THR A 121 -12.60 15.00 -3.67
C THR A 121 -11.89 15.81 -4.73
N LYS A 122 -11.91 17.15 -4.61
CA LYS A 122 -11.12 18.04 -5.45
C LYS A 122 -9.63 17.93 -5.10
N ALA A 123 -8.76 18.20 -6.07
CA ALA A 123 -7.31 18.09 -5.90
C ALA A 123 -6.81 18.90 -4.68
N ASP A 124 -7.25 20.13 -4.51
CA ASP A 124 -6.82 21.02 -3.41
C ASP A 124 -7.20 20.51 -2.00
N SER A 125 -8.19 19.60 -1.93
CA SER A 125 -8.70 19.05 -0.66
C SER A 125 -8.29 17.58 -0.47
N LEU A 126 -7.48 17.01 -1.39
CA LEU A 126 -7.18 15.60 -1.41
C LEU A 126 -6.48 15.16 -0.13
N MET A 127 -5.38 15.82 0.24
CA MET A 127 -4.59 15.46 1.43
C MET A 127 -5.39 15.62 2.72
N PHE A 128 -6.24 16.66 2.82
CA PHE A 128 -7.15 16.80 3.95
C PHE A 128 -8.14 15.62 4.04
N THR A 129 -8.67 15.18 2.89
CA THR A 129 -9.58 14.03 2.85
C THR A 129 -8.87 12.75 3.25
N VAL A 130 -7.63 12.53 2.77
CA VAL A 130 -6.83 11.35 3.13
C VAL A 130 -6.55 11.31 4.62
N ASP A 131 -6.12 12.43 5.21
CA ASP A 131 -5.90 12.57 6.66
C ASP A 131 -7.16 12.22 7.48
N ARG A 132 -8.30 12.77 7.06
CA ARG A 132 -9.58 12.50 7.69
C ARG A 132 -9.94 11.01 7.61
N LEU A 133 -9.78 10.39 6.44
CA LEU A 133 -10.07 8.97 6.23
C LEU A 133 -9.21 8.06 7.13
N ILE A 134 -7.93 8.37 7.30
CA ILE A 134 -7.04 7.61 8.21
C ILE A 134 -7.52 7.75 9.65
N LYS A 135 -7.84 8.96 10.10
CA LYS A 135 -8.25 9.25 11.48
C LYS A 135 -9.64 8.71 11.83
N GLU A 136 -10.56 8.64 10.87
CA GLU A 136 -11.91 8.10 11.07
C GLU A 136 -11.92 6.62 11.50
N ASN A 137 -10.97 5.83 11.03
CA ASN A 137 -10.90 4.42 11.36
C ASN A 137 -9.44 3.94 11.52
N PRO A 138 -8.81 4.23 12.67
CA PRO A 138 -7.42 3.88 12.92
C PRO A 138 -7.16 2.37 13.04
N HIS A 139 -8.21 1.55 13.03
CA HIS A 139 -8.14 0.09 13.09
C HIS A 139 -8.23 -0.60 11.74
N SER A 140 -8.43 0.16 10.64
CA SER A 140 -8.55 -0.41 9.30
C SER A 140 -7.19 -0.63 8.65
N PHE A 141 -6.95 -1.83 8.15
CA PHE A 141 -5.76 -2.15 7.34
C PHE A 141 -5.74 -1.39 6.00
N ALA A 142 -6.87 -0.86 5.53
CA ALA A 142 -6.91 0.01 4.36
C ALA A 142 -6.13 1.32 4.54
N ASN A 143 -5.79 1.71 5.78
CA ASN A 143 -4.91 2.85 6.04
C ASN A 143 -3.49 2.65 5.53
N ILE A 144 -3.02 1.39 5.43
CA ILE A 144 -1.72 1.07 4.81
C ILE A 144 -1.69 1.59 3.38
N TYR A 145 -2.75 1.35 2.60
CA TYR A 145 -2.88 1.85 1.24
C TYR A 145 -2.85 3.39 1.19
N LEU A 146 -3.57 4.07 2.08
CA LEU A 146 -3.61 5.53 2.12
C LEU A 146 -2.23 6.12 2.44
N ILE A 147 -1.53 5.58 3.41
CA ILE A 147 -0.19 6.04 3.79
C ILE A 147 0.80 5.76 2.65
N GLU A 148 0.80 4.56 2.09
CA GLU A 148 1.67 4.18 0.98
C GLU A 148 1.45 5.09 -0.22
N GLN A 149 0.21 5.19 -0.70
CA GLN A 149 -0.13 5.86 -1.96
C GLN A 149 0.04 7.38 -1.90
N TYR A 150 -0.26 8.02 -0.77
CA TYR A 150 -0.36 9.48 -0.68
C TYR A 150 0.77 10.15 0.10
N TYR A 151 1.58 9.37 0.82
CA TYR A 151 2.68 9.93 1.62
C TYR A 151 4.03 9.28 1.31
N VAL A 152 4.08 7.93 1.24
CA VAL A 152 5.36 7.23 1.03
C VAL A 152 5.81 7.34 -0.43
N GLN A 153 4.88 7.27 -1.39
CA GLN A 153 5.16 7.36 -2.82
C GLN A 153 5.25 8.81 -3.34
N ASP A 154 5.14 9.81 -2.45
CA ASP A 154 5.38 11.20 -2.84
C ASP A 154 6.83 11.38 -3.28
N SER A 155 7.06 12.27 -4.24
CA SER A 155 8.41 12.61 -4.73
C SER A 155 9.30 13.23 -3.65
N LEU A 156 8.69 13.89 -2.64
CA LEU A 156 9.35 14.49 -1.48
C LEU A 156 8.63 14.08 -0.20
N PRO A 157 8.80 12.83 0.28
CA PRO A 157 8.05 12.31 1.41
C PRO A 157 8.35 13.09 2.71
N ASP A 158 7.30 13.56 3.38
CA ASP A 158 7.43 14.08 4.76
C ASP A 158 7.48 12.93 5.76
N TYR A 159 8.68 12.48 6.07
CA TYR A 159 8.92 11.36 6.98
C TYR A 159 8.40 11.62 8.39
N SER A 160 8.33 12.87 8.84
CA SER A 160 7.79 13.23 10.15
C SER A 160 6.28 13.04 10.17
N ARG A 161 5.61 13.48 9.11
CA ARG A 161 4.17 13.30 8.94
C ARG A 161 3.78 11.84 8.80
N ILE A 162 4.53 11.05 8.03
CA ILE A 162 4.31 9.60 7.90
C ILE A 162 4.39 8.92 9.27
N ASP A 163 5.42 9.23 10.07
CA ASP A 163 5.57 8.66 11.41
C ASP A 163 4.40 9.04 12.32
N GLU A 164 3.97 10.29 12.31
CA GLU A 164 2.79 10.75 13.06
C GLU A 164 1.52 9.96 12.71
N LEU A 165 1.27 9.77 11.42
CA LEU A 165 0.12 8.98 10.95
C LEU A 165 0.20 7.52 11.42
N ILE A 166 1.38 6.89 11.31
CA ILE A 166 1.60 5.52 11.77
C ILE A 166 1.37 5.41 13.29
N GLN A 167 1.86 6.38 14.07
CA GLN A 167 1.64 6.36 15.53
C GLN A 167 0.15 6.42 15.89
N GLY A 168 -0.67 7.06 15.10
CA GLY A 168 -2.13 7.12 15.28
C GLY A 168 -2.88 5.82 14.96
N LEU A 169 -2.24 4.82 14.32
CA LEU A 169 -2.87 3.56 13.97
C LEU A 169 -2.90 2.58 15.15
N SER A 170 -3.77 1.56 15.07
CA SER A 170 -3.82 0.47 16.06
C SER A 170 -2.55 -0.40 16.02
N GLY A 171 -2.26 -1.08 17.15
CA GLY A 171 -1.10 -1.95 17.26
C GLY A 171 -1.08 -3.07 16.22
N SER A 172 -2.23 -3.69 15.96
CA SER A 172 -2.34 -4.79 14.98
C SER A 172 -1.90 -4.40 13.56
N ILE A 173 -2.06 -3.13 13.19
CA ILE A 173 -1.57 -2.62 11.90
C ILE A 173 -0.07 -2.33 11.99
N LYS A 174 0.38 -1.68 13.07
CA LYS A 174 1.79 -1.35 13.29
C LYS A 174 2.68 -2.58 13.39
N ASP A 175 2.13 -3.69 13.83
CA ASP A 175 2.81 -4.98 14.01
C ASP A 175 2.89 -5.80 12.70
N THR A 176 2.31 -5.31 11.59
CA THR A 176 2.48 -5.96 10.30
C THR A 176 3.93 -5.84 9.80
N PRO A 177 4.51 -6.88 9.16
CA PRO A 177 5.88 -6.83 8.64
C PRO A 177 6.14 -5.62 7.74
N TYR A 178 5.19 -5.25 6.88
CA TYR A 178 5.29 -4.06 6.05
C TYR A 178 5.46 -2.78 6.89
N MET A 179 4.65 -2.59 7.93
CA MET A 179 4.72 -1.39 8.76
C MET A 179 5.96 -1.36 9.65
N ILE A 180 6.44 -2.51 10.10
CA ILE A 180 7.71 -2.65 10.83
C ILE A 180 8.88 -2.22 9.92
N ASP A 181 8.93 -2.72 8.68
CA ASP A 181 9.95 -2.35 7.71
C ASP A 181 9.89 -0.84 7.36
N LEU A 182 8.69 -0.31 7.14
CA LEU A 182 8.48 1.12 6.90
C LEU A 182 8.99 1.97 8.06
N GLN A 183 8.64 1.62 9.31
CA GLN A 183 9.11 2.35 10.50
C GLN A 183 10.64 2.29 10.63
N ALA A 184 11.27 1.15 10.32
CA ALA A 184 12.72 1.02 10.32
C ALA A 184 13.37 1.96 9.28
N LYS A 185 12.84 2.00 8.06
CA LYS A 185 13.29 2.91 7.00
C LYS A 185 13.11 4.39 7.36
N LEU A 186 11.98 4.74 7.98
CA LEU A 186 11.73 6.10 8.46
C LEU A 186 12.75 6.53 9.51
N LYS A 187 13.08 5.63 10.44
CA LYS A 187 14.11 5.90 11.46
C LYS A 187 15.48 6.14 10.83
N GLU A 188 15.88 5.27 9.90
CA GLU A 188 17.14 5.45 9.16
C GLU A 188 17.20 6.80 8.43
N LYS A 189 16.14 7.15 7.69
CA LYS A 189 16.06 8.44 6.97
C LYS A 189 16.13 9.66 7.90
N LYS A 190 15.46 9.57 9.06
CA LYS A 190 15.54 10.65 10.08
C LYS A 190 16.96 10.79 10.64
N GLU A 191 17.67 9.70 10.88
CA GLU A 191 19.06 9.75 11.36
C GLU A 191 19.99 10.31 10.29
N LEU A 192 19.86 9.90 9.03
CA LEU A 192 20.64 10.45 7.93
C LEU A 192 20.41 11.96 7.77
N ASN A 193 19.17 12.45 7.86
CA ASN A 193 18.87 13.87 7.79
C ASN A 193 19.47 14.67 8.97
N ARG A 194 19.59 14.06 10.15
CA ARG A 194 20.25 14.70 11.31
C ARG A 194 21.76 14.78 11.14
N GLN A 195 22.38 13.78 10.51
CA GLN A 195 23.84 13.70 10.41
C GLN A 195 24.39 14.47 9.22
N SER A 196 23.64 14.59 8.12
CA SER A 196 24.19 14.98 6.82
C SER A 196 24.66 16.41 6.70
N LEU A 197 24.05 17.38 7.39
CA LEU A 197 24.41 18.79 7.24
C LEU A 197 25.55 19.23 8.16
N HIS A 198 25.68 18.63 9.35
CA HIS A 198 26.72 19.03 10.30
C HIS A 198 28.12 18.51 9.95
N THR A 199 28.20 17.51 9.07
CA THR A 199 29.47 16.89 8.67
C THR A 199 29.99 17.39 7.33
N ILE A 200 29.23 18.20 6.59
CA ILE A 200 29.70 18.77 5.34
C ILE A 200 30.81 19.76 5.63
N SER A 201 31.99 19.46 5.11
CA SER A 201 33.16 20.32 5.12
C SER A 201 33.85 20.22 3.76
N CYS A 202 34.11 21.34 3.11
CA CYS A 202 34.81 21.40 1.84
C CYS A 202 35.88 22.51 1.89
N THR A 203 36.86 22.41 1.02
CA THR A 203 37.89 23.44 0.89
C THR A 203 37.63 24.25 -0.36
N ASP A 204 37.58 25.57 -0.26
CA ASP A 204 37.40 26.45 -1.40
C ASP A 204 38.70 26.56 -2.24
N LYS A 205 38.64 27.25 -3.39
CA LYS A 205 39.77 27.44 -4.30
C LYS A 205 40.96 28.16 -3.67
N ASN A 206 40.76 28.80 -2.53
CA ASN A 206 41.82 29.54 -1.82
C ASN A 206 42.38 28.73 -0.63
N GLY A 207 41.97 27.49 -0.47
CA GLY A 207 42.40 26.59 0.58
C GLY A 207 41.67 26.81 1.92
N LYS A 208 40.61 27.64 1.96
CA LYS A 208 39.83 27.88 3.16
C LYS A 208 38.79 26.78 3.32
N THR A 209 38.74 26.21 4.52
CA THR A 209 37.70 25.25 4.88
C THR A 209 36.36 25.96 5.10
N ILE A 210 35.33 25.52 4.40
CA ILE A 210 33.95 25.94 4.56
C ILE A 210 33.18 24.77 5.18
N GLY A 211 32.61 24.99 6.33
CA GLY A 211 31.86 24.00 7.08
C GLY A 211 30.46 24.49 7.48
N TRP A 212 29.79 23.74 8.33
CA TRP A 212 28.43 24.06 8.77
C TRP A 212 28.29 25.48 9.32
N LYS A 213 29.29 26.01 10.04
CA LYS A 213 29.22 27.34 10.64
C LYS A 213 29.04 28.45 9.61
N GLU A 214 29.69 28.32 8.46
CA GLU A 214 29.62 29.27 7.34
C GLU A 214 28.32 29.15 6.56
N MET A 215 27.66 28.00 6.63
CA MET A 215 26.44 27.65 5.89
C MET A 215 25.17 27.89 6.73
N LYS A 216 25.29 27.99 8.05
CA LYS A 216 24.16 28.15 8.96
C LYS A 216 23.33 29.38 8.60
N ASP A 217 22.01 29.26 8.65
CA ASP A 217 21.04 30.32 8.37
C ASP A 217 21.07 30.84 6.89
N LYS A 218 21.60 30.05 5.96
CA LYS A 218 21.66 30.38 4.54
C LYS A 218 20.97 29.31 3.69
N TYR A 219 20.46 29.71 2.54
CA TYR A 219 20.09 28.76 1.49
C TYR A 219 21.36 28.22 0.84
N ILE A 220 21.46 26.91 0.70
CA ILE A 220 22.62 26.22 0.15
C ILE A 220 22.15 25.49 -1.10
N LEU A 221 22.76 25.82 -2.24
CA LEU A 221 22.63 25.06 -3.49
C LEU A 221 23.84 24.14 -3.61
N LEU A 222 23.60 22.84 -3.66
CA LEU A 222 24.63 21.85 -3.94
C LEU A 222 24.51 21.44 -5.41
N ASP A 223 25.53 21.81 -6.20
CA ASP A 223 25.65 21.39 -7.60
C ASP A 223 26.65 20.23 -7.70
N PHE A 224 26.20 19.09 -8.23
CA PHE A 224 27.03 17.91 -8.44
C PHE A 224 27.41 17.84 -9.91
N TRP A 225 28.66 18.10 -10.22
CA TRP A 225 29.18 18.07 -11.57
C TRP A 225 30.41 17.15 -11.69
N ALA A 226 30.69 16.72 -12.91
CA ALA A 226 31.86 15.90 -13.19
C ALA A 226 32.55 16.38 -14.49
N SER A 227 33.90 16.43 -14.48
CA SER A 227 34.69 16.89 -15.61
C SER A 227 34.54 16.04 -16.90
N TRP A 228 34.00 14.84 -16.79
CA TRP A 228 33.71 13.94 -17.91
C TRP A 228 32.26 14.03 -18.42
N ASP A 229 31.37 14.73 -17.70
CA ASP A 229 29.99 14.96 -18.12
C ASP A 229 29.87 16.35 -18.78
N LYS A 230 29.79 16.35 -20.12
CA LYS A 230 29.68 17.58 -20.91
C LYS A 230 28.42 18.39 -20.60
N ALA A 231 27.30 17.73 -20.20
CA ALA A 231 26.07 18.43 -19.90
C ALA A 231 26.17 19.19 -18.58
N SER A 232 26.77 18.57 -17.54
CA SER A 232 27.00 19.24 -16.26
C SER A 232 28.04 20.37 -16.34
N MET A 233 29.05 20.24 -17.19
CA MET A 233 30.01 21.32 -17.44
C MET A 233 29.37 22.53 -18.13
N ALA A 234 28.52 22.31 -19.15
CA ALA A 234 27.83 23.40 -19.84
C ALA A 234 26.84 24.17 -18.95
N ALA A 235 26.29 23.52 -17.93
CA ALA A 235 25.39 24.16 -16.96
C ALA A 235 26.12 25.11 -16.00
N GLN A 236 27.44 24.95 -15.80
CA GLN A 236 28.23 25.86 -14.96
C GLN A 236 28.61 27.17 -15.62
N ASP A 237 28.61 27.20 -16.97
CA ASP A 237 29.01 28.39 -17.76
C ASP A 237 27.79 29.29 -18.09
N SER A 238 26.59 28.93 -17.63
CA SER A 238 25.33 29.67 -17.82
C SER A 238 24.91 30.41 -16.54
#